data_a834dfe94d3bf5640e92bffe7d447148
#
_entry.id   a834dfe94d3bf5640e92bffe7d447148
#
_cell.length_a   1.000
_cell.length_b   1.000
_cell.length_c   1.000
_cell.angle_alpha   90.00
_cell.angle_beta   90.00
_cell.angle_gamma   90.00
#
_symmetry.space_group_name_H-M   'P 1'
#
loop_
_entity.id
_entity.type
_entity.pdbx_description
1 polymer ?
#
loop_
_entity_poly.entity_id
_entity_poly.type
_entity_poly.pdbx_seq_one_letter_code
_entity_poly.pdbx_strand_id
1 'polypeptide(L)'
;GNDFVMVDNRDEIFSKNDTKLISHLCDRRFGVGGDGLILLENDDATDFRMVYFNSDGNESSMCGNGGRCIVAFAKQLGMIEEEAEFVAVDGRHHATIDEDNVVSLQMKDVNTITVYENYVFLDTGSPHHVELVDDLENMDVKKVGANIRYSGLYEHGSNVNFVSPNGTDKFSVRTYERGVEDETLSCGTGVTAVALAMKLLGYTDADTVLLETPGGELSVSFVQHGKQFSDIFLTGPATFVFKGAIEW
;
A
#
# COMPACT_ATOMS: atom_id res chain seq x y z
N GLY A 1 2.10 -0.88 9.27
CA GLY A 1 1.15 -1.41 10.25
C GLY A 1 0.43 -2.68 9.80
N ASN A 2 0.47 -3.06 8.52
CA ASN A 2 0.00 -4.38 8.09
C ASN A 2 1.02 -5.46 8.48
N ASP A 3 0.51 -6.66 8.77
CA ASP A 3 1.29 -7.87 8.95
C ASP A 3 0.78 -8.99 8.04
N PHE A 4 1.71 -9.75 7.45
CA PHE A 4 1.38 -10.78 6.47
C PHE A 4 2.05 -12.12 6.82
N VAL A 5 1.29 -13.20 6.64
CA VAL A 5 1.84 -14.55 6.62
C VAL A 5 2.45 -14.79 5.24
N MET A 6 3.78 -14.91 5.17
CA MET A 6 4.51 -15.10 3.91
C MET A 6 4.85 -16.56 3.71
N VAL A 7 4.55 -17.11 2.56
CA VAL A 7 4.80 -18.53 2.23
C VAL A 7 5.59 -18.64 0.94
N ASP A 8 6.74 -19.34 0.99
CA ASP A 8 7.44 -19.78 -0.21
C ASP A 8 6.69 -20.96 -0.83
N ASN A 9 5.96 -20.69 -1.90
CA ASN A 9 5.14 -21.68 -2.61
C ASN A 9 5.72 -22.05 -3.99
N ARG A 10 7.03 -21.90 -4.18
CA ARG A 10 7.67 -22.25 -5.46
C ARG A 10 7.54 -23.72 -5.83
N ASP A 11 7.40 -24.58 -4.82
CA ASP A 11 7.17 -26.04 -5.00
C ASP A 11 5.67 -26.38 -5.11
N GLU A 12 4.77 -25.39 -5.13
CA GLU A 12 3.31 -25.52 -5.26
C GLU A 12 2.66 -26.45 -4.21
N ILE A 13 3.23 -26.54 -3.02
CA ILE A 13 2.73 -27.38 -1.93
C ILE A 13 1.52 -26.79 -1.20
N PHE A 14 1.36 -25.45 -1.25
CA PHE A 14 0.25 -24.77 -0.63
C PHE A 14 -0.91 -24.57 -1.63
N SER A 15 -2.12 -25.01 -1.25
CA SER A 15 -3.30 -24.91 -2.11
C SER A 15 -3.93 -23.53 -2.06
N LYS A 16 -3.93 -22.82 -3.17
CA LYS A 16 -4.59 -21.49 -3.37
C LYS A 16 -6.11 -21.55 -3.25
N ASN A 17 -6.71 -22.73 -3.38
CA ASN A 17 -8.16 -22.89 -3.41
C ASN A 17 -8.75 -23.19 -2.00
N ASP A 18 -7.90 -23.35 -1.00
CA ASP A 18 -8.34 -23.62 0.38
C ASP A 18 -8.52 -22.31 1.16
N THR A 19 -9.60 -21.59 0.86
CA THR A 19 -9.95 -20.31 1.51
C THR A 19 -10.12 -20.47 3.03
N LYS A 20 -10.52 -21.66 3.51
CA LYS A 20 -10.70 -21.94 4.95
C LYS A 20 -9.35 -22.06 5.65
N LEU A 21 -8.39 -22.75 5.04
CA LEU A 21 -7.04 -22.85 5.57
C LEU A 21 -6.37 -21.46 5.59
N ILE A 22 -6.49 -20.68 4.49
CA ILE A 22 -5.94 -19.33 4.43
C ILE A 22 -6.52 -18.45 5.54
N SER A 23 -7.85 -18.44 5.68
CA SER A 23 -8.52 -17.67 6.74
C SER A 23 -8.10 -18.16 8.14
N HIS A 24 -7.94 -19.47 8.33
CA HIS A 24 -7.47 -20.01 9.61
C HIS A 24 -6.03 -19.58 9.93
N LEU A 25 -5.13 -19.61 8.94
CA LEU A 25 -3.74 -19.15 9.13
C LEU A 25 -3.67 -17.67 9.49
N CYS A 26 -4.58 -16.85 8.94
CA CYS A 26 -4.66 -15.42 9.25
C CYS A 26 -5.36 -15.12 10.58
N ASP A 27 -6.01 -16.09 11.20
CA ASP A 27 -6.68 -15.89 12.50
C ASP A 27 -5.66 -15.63 13.61
N ARG A 28 -5.80 -14.48 14.32
CA ARG A 28 -4.86 -14.05 15.36
C ARG A 28 -4.94 -14.84 16.67
N ARG A 29 -5.92 -15.71 16.81
CA ARG A 29 -6.16 -16.51 18.03
C ARG A 29 -5.95 -18.00 17.82
N PHE A 30 -6.29 -18.48 16.61
CA PHE A 30 -6.28 -19.91 16.31
C PHE A 30 -5.28 -20.31 15.22
N GLY A 31 -4.70 -19.32 14.50
CA GLY A 31 -3.69 -19.52 13.47
C GLY A 31 -2.38 -18.81 13.80
N VAL A 32 -1.65 -18.43 12.77
CA VAL A 32 -0.45 -17.58 12.87
C VAL A 32 -0.83 -16.15 13.19
N GLY A 33 -1.87 -15.65 12.52
CA GLY A 33 -2.37 -14.29 12.62
C GLY A 33 -1.72 -13.35 11.61
N GLY A 34 -2.54 -12.54 10.95
CA GLY A 34 -2.11 -11.54 10.01
C GLY A 34 -3.28 -10.87 9.30
N ASP A 35 -3.03 -9.73 8.68
CA ASP A 35 -4.02 -9.01 7.85
C ASP A 35 -4.26 -9.72 6.52
N GLY A 36 -3.36 -10.63 6.16
CA GLY A 36 -3.47 -11.47 4.99
C GLY A 36 -2.33 -12.46 4.84
N LEU A 37 -2.43 -13.29 3.82
CA LEU A 37 -1.43 -14.28 3.45
C LEU A 37 -0.92 -14.00 2.03
N ILE A 38 0.40 -14.07 1.85
CA ILE A 38 1.04 -13.84 0.56
C ILE A 38 1.85 -15.07 0.19
N LEU A 39 1.57 -15.63 -0.99
CA LEU A 39 2.38 -16.68 -1.60
C LEU A 39 3.40 -16.06 -2.54
N LEU A 40 4.64 -16.53 -2.45
CA LEU A 40 5.66 -16.31 -3.45
C LEU A 40 5.76 -17.55 -4.31
N GLU A 41 5.50 -17.43 -5.60
CA GLU A 41 5.51 -18.51 -6.58
C GLU A 41 6.50 -18.22 -7.70
N ASN A 42 6.89 -19.26 -8.47
CA ASN A 42 7.68 -19.07 -9.68
C ASN A 42 6.87 -18.35 -10.75
N ASP A 43 7.55 -17.58 -11.59
CA ASP A 43 7.02 -16.99 -12.82
C ASP A 43 8.04 -17.13 -13.95
N ASP A 44 7.56 -17.42 -15.19
CA ASP A 44 8.46 -17.67 -16.33
C ASP A 44 9.05 -16.39 -16.93
N ALA A 45 8.47 -15.24 -16.63
CA ALA A 45 8.77 -13.96 -17.28
C ALA A 45 9.30 -12.87 -16.34
N THR A 46 9.26 -13.14 -15.04
CA THR A 46 9.72 -12.23 -13.97
C THR A 46 10.44 -13.03 -12.88
N ASP A 47 11.00 -12.36 -11.86
CA ASP A 47 11.73 -13.03 -10.79
C ASP A 47 10.81 -13.92 -9.95
N PHE A 48 9.55 -13.50 -9.76
CA PHE A 48 8.53 -14.27 -9.02
C PHE A 48 7.12 -13.76 -9.29
N ARG A 49 6.14 -14.54 -8.84
CA ARG A 49 4.71 -14.18 -8.79
C ARG A 49 4.27 -13.96 -7.34
N MET A 50 3.52 -12.90 -7.13
CA MET A 50 2.82 -12.60 -5.88
C MET A 50 1.36 -13.04 -5.99
N VAL A 51 0.89 -13.86 -5.05
CA VAL A 51 -0.54 -14.15 -4.87
C VAL A 51 -0.94 -13.71 -3.48
N TYR A 52 -1.85 -12.74 -3.39
CA TYR A 52 -2.25 -12.15 -2.11
C TYR A 52 -3.70 -12.50 -1.76
N PHE A 53 -3.90 -12.92 -0.53
CA PHE A 53 -5.20 -13.22 0.05
C PHE A 53 -5.45 -12.34 1.28
N ASN A 54 -6.65 -11.78 1.37
CA ASN A 54 -7.11 -11.15 2.59
C ASN A 54 -7.27 -12.19 3.72
N SER A 55 -7.41 -11.72 4.96
CA SER A 55 -7.60 -12.60 6.13
C SER A 55 -8.90 -13.43 6.10
N ASP A 56 -9.84 -13.10 5.21
CA ASP A 56 -11.06 -13.92 4.97
C ASP A 56 -10.81 -15.11 4.04
N GLY A 57 -9.60 -15.23 3.47
CA GLY A 57 -9.17 -16.30 2.57
C GLY A 57 -9.44 -16.04 1.10
N ASN A 58 -10.03 -14.89 0.74
CA ASN A 58 -10.29 -14.54 -0.65
C ASN A 58 -9.08 -13.82 -1.28
N GLU A 59 -8.78 -14.18 -2.53
CA GLU A 59 -7.74 -13.49 -3.31
C GLU A 59 -8.10 -12.01 -3.49
N SER A 60 -7.11 -11.15 -3.38
CA SER A 60 -7.26 -9.70 -3.44
C SER A 60 -6.24 -9.06 -4.38
N SER A 61 -6.47 -7.78 -4.70
CA SER A 61 -5.51 -6.98 -5.45
C SER A 61 -4.24 -6.72 -4.63
N MET A 62 -3.11 -6.55 -5.32
CA MET A 62 -1.85 -6.16 -4.69
C MET A 62 -2.02 -4.86 -3.89
N CYS A 63 -1.48 -4.84 -2.68
CA CYS A 63 -1.38 -3.63 -1.88
C CYS A 63 0.10 -3.22 -1.70
N GLY A 64 0.38 -1.93 -1.62
CA GLY A 64 1.75 -1.42 -1.53
C GLY A 64 2.52 -1.94 -0.32
N ASN A 65 1.86 -2.19 0.81
CA ASN A 65 2.49 -2.79 1.99
C ASN A 65 2.90 -4.24 1.74
N GLY A 66 2.01 -5.04 1.15
CA GLY A 66 2.28 -6.42 0.77
C GLY A 66 3.36 -6.53 -0.32
N GLY A 67 3.34 -5.62 -1.30
CA GLY A 67 4.36 -5.53 -2.35
C GLY A 67 5.76 -5.30 -1.79
N ARG A 68 5.92 -4.41 -0.80
CA ARG A 68 7.22 -4.24 -0.13
C ARG A 68 7.63 -5.48 0.67
N CYS A 69 6.67 -6.12 1.36
CA CYS A 69 6.96 -7.33 2.13
C CYS A 69 7.41 -8.51 1.26
N ILE A 70 6.81 -8.71 0.07
CA ILE A 70 7.21 -9.83 -0.79
C ILE A 70 8.58 -9.61 -1.42
N VAL A 71 8.94 -8.36 -1.75
CA VAL A 71 10.30 -8.02 -2.24
C VAL A 71 11.35 -8.33 -1.17
N ALA A 72 11.11 -7.93 0.08
CA ALA A 72 12.01 -8.27 1.19
C ALA A 72 12.07 -9.78 1.45
N PHE A 73 10.95 -10.48 1.28
CA PHE A 73 10.92 -11.94 1.41
C PHE A 73 11.69 -12.64 0.28
N ALA A 74 11.56 -12.19 -0.97
CA ALA A 74 12.34 -12.69 -2.10
C ALA A 74 13.85 -12.50 -1.91
N LYS A 75 14.27 -11.35 -1.39
CA LYS A 75 15.68 -11.10 -1.01
C LYS A 75 16.15 -12.07 0.08
N GLN A 76 15.33 -12.29 1.12
CA GLN A 76 15.64 -13.24 2.19
C GLN A 76 15.79 -14.67 1.68
N LEU A 77 15.03 -15.06 0.64
CA LEU A 77 15.13 -16.36 -0.03
C LEU A 77 16.32 -16.45 -1.01
N GLY A 78 17.05 -15.36 -1.24
CA GLY A 78 18.18 -15.30 -2.16
C GLY A 78 17.77 -15.35 -3.63
N MET A 79 16.54 -14.93 -3.96
CA MET A 79 16.05 -14.88 -5.33
C MET A 79 16.46 -13.59 -6.06
N ILE A 80 16.61 -12.51 -5.32
CA ILE A 80 17.00 -11.18 -5.80
C ILE A 80 18.09 -10.60 -4.90
N GLU A 81 18.83 -9.61 -5.39
CA GLU A 81 19.81 -8.86 -4.62
C GLU A 81 19.28 -7.45 -4.28
N GLU A 82 19.20 -6.55 -5.26
CA GLU A 82 18.82 -5.15 -5.08
C GLU A 82 17.58 -4.74 -5.88
N GLU A 83 17.23 -5.47 -6.94
CA GLU A 83 16.11 -5.17 -7.82
C GLU A 83 15.21 -6.39 -7.95
N ALA A 84 13.92 -6.14 -8.15
CA ALA A 84 12.91 -7.15 -8.39
C ALA A 84 11.94 -6.71 -9.48
N GLU A 85 11.68 -7.61 -10.44
CA GLU A 85 10.50 -7.59 -11.27
C GLU A 85 9.58 -8.74 -10.85
N PHE A 86 8.33 -8.45 -10.55
CA PHE A 86 7.36 -9.49 -10.19
C PHE A 86 6.00 -9.22 -10.81
N VAL A 87 5.19 -10.26 -10.89
CA VAL A 87 3.81 -10.15 -11.37
C VAL A 87 2.84 -10.40 -10.23
N ALA A 88 1.80 -9.58 -10.13
CA ALA A 88 0.64 -9.77 -9.27
C ALA A 88 -0.65 -9.79 -10.11
N VAL A 89 -1.80 -9.89 -9.47
CA VAL A 89 -3.10 -9.97 -10.17
C VAL A 89 -3.37 -8.77 -11.07
N ASP A 90 -2.84 -7.60 -10.75
CA ASP A 90 -2.99 -6.33 -11.47
C ASP A 90 -1.88 -6.04 -12.49
N GLY A 91 -0.92 -6.95 -12.65
CA GLY A 91 0.12 -6.86 -13.66
C GLY A 91 1.55 -6.92 -13.12
N ARG A 92 2.48 -6.36 -13.90
CA ARG A 92 3.90 -6.32 -13.56
C ARG A 92 4.21 -5.18 -12.62
N HIS A 93 5.12 -5.43 -11.69
CA HIS A 93 5.66 -4.49 -10.72
C HIS A 93 7.17 -4.52 -10.75
N HIS A 94 7.77 -3.35 -10.53
CA HIS A 94 9.20 -3.18 -10.33
C HIS A 94 9.44 -2.62 -8.93
N ALA A 95 10.50 -3.08 -8.30
CA ALA A 95 10.92 -2.56 -7.00
C ALA A 95 12.44 -2.65 -6.84
N THR A 96 12.98 -1.78 -6.00
CA THR A 96 14.36 -1.89 -5.49
C THR A 96 14.33 -2.10 -3.99
N ILE A 97 15.38 -2.72 -3.44
CA ILE A 97 15.55 -2.93 -2.01
C ILE A 97 17.00 -2.72 -1.61
N ASP A 98 17.23 -1.91 -0.59
CA ASP A 98 18.57 -1.63 -0.07
C ASP A 98 19.03 -2.63 1.00
N GLU A 99 20.23 -2.37 1.58
CA GLU A 99 20.82 -3.21 2.62
C GLU A 99 20.05 -3.17 3.95
N ASP A 100 19.32 -2.07 4.21
CA ASP A 100 18.49 -1.88 5.41
C ASP A 100 17.06 -2.44 5.26
N ASN A 101 16.77 -3.14 4.15
CA ASN A 101 15.47 -3.65 3.75
C ASN A 101 14.42 -2.54 3.58
N VAL A 102 14.85 -1.36 3.14
CA VAL A 102 13.94 -0.32 2.67
C VAL A 102 13.62 -0.59 1.21
N VAL A 103 12.34 -0.77 0.91
CA VAL A 103 11.85 -1.11 -0.42
C VAL A 103 11.24 0.10 -1.09
N SER A 104 11.66 0.38 -2.31
CA SER A 104 11.03 1.36 -3.21
C SER A 104 10.23 0.62 -4.27
N LEU A 105 8.92 0.66 -4.14
CA LEU A 105 7.97 -0.03 -5.02
C LEU A 105 7.44 0.95 -6.05
N GLN A 106 7.56 0.60 -7.34
CA GLN A 106 6.97 1.38 -8.41
C GLN A 106 5.44 1.33 -8.35
N MET A 107 4.84 2.51 -8.36
CA MET A 107 3.40 2.70 -8.38
C MET A 107 2.94 3.06 -9.79
N LYS A 108 1.64 2.97 -10.02
CA LYS A 108 1.02 3.33 -11.30
C LYS A 108 1.18 4.82 -11.59
N ASP A 109 1.50 5.18 -12.83
CA ASP A 109 1.49 6.56 -13.32
C ASP A 109 0.11 7.19 -13.19
N VAL A 110 0.08 8.48 -12.85
CA VAL A 110 -1.15 9.24 -12.66
C VAL A 110 -1.30 10.31 -13.74
N ASN A 111 -2.23 10.08 -14.65
CA ASN A 111 -2.48 10.96 -15.80
C ASN A 111 -3.62 11.95 -15.58
N THR A 112 -4.46 11.71 -14.58
CA THR A 112 -5.65 12.53 -14.32
C THR A 112 -5.78 12.84 -12.84
N ILE A 113 -5.78 14.12 -12.52
CA ILE A 113 -6.02 14.63 -11.17
C ILE A 113 -7.08 15.74 -11.28
N THR A 114 -8.15 15.60 -10.51
CA THR A 114 -9.22 16.59 -10.45
C THR A 114 -9.09 17.40 -9.16
N VAL A 115 -8.91 18.70 -9.30
CA VAL A 115 -8.82 19.64 -8.18
C VAL A 115 -10.17 20.32 -8.00
N TYR A 116 -10.73 20.21 -6.81
CA TYR A 116 -11.93 20.89 -6.36
C TYR A 116 -11.57 22.01 -5.37
N GLU A 117 -12.53 22.78 -4.91
CA GLU A 117 -12.30 23.91 -4.01
C GLU A 117 -11.62 23.49 -2.70
N ASN A 118 -12.06 22.35 -2.10
CA ASN A 118 -11.61 21.90 -0.77
C ASN A 118 -10.89 20.57 -0.78
N TYR A 119 -10.81 19.87 -1.92
CA TYR A 119 -10.19 18.54 -2.00
C TYR A 119 -9.65 18.25 -3.39
N VAL A 120 -8.82 17.23 -3.47
CA VAL A 120 -8.29 16.68 -4.72
C VAL A 120 -8.78 15.23 -4.86
N PHE A 121 -9.12 14.83 -6.09
CA PHE A 121 -9.48 13.45 -6.42
C PHE A 121 -8.54 12.89 -7.48
N LEU A 122 -7.98 11.71 -7.23
CA LEU A 122 -7.11 11.00 -8.16
C LEU A 122 -7.15 9.48 -7.91
N ASP A 123 -6.66 8.72 -8.90
CA ASP A 123 -6.53 7.26 -8.82
C ASP A 123 -5.05 6.87 -8.92
N THR A 124 -4.51 6.26 -7.88
CA THR A 124 -3.13 5.74 -7.78
C THR A 124 -3.07 4.21 -7.76
N GLY A 125 -4.07 3.56 -8.39
CA GLY A 125 -4.37 2.13 -8.32
C GLY A 125 -5.64 1.85 -7.51
N SER A 126 -6.11 2.86 -6.78
CA SER A 126 -7.41 2.93 -6.11
C SER A 126 -7.85 4.39 -6.09
N PRO A 127 -9.17 4.69 -6.07
CA PRO A 127 -9.65 6.07 -5.99
C PRO A 127 -9.40 6.69 -4.61
N HIS A 128 -8.89 7.92 -4.61
CA HIS A 128 -8.54 8.67 -3.41
C HIS A 128 -9.13 10.08 -3.41
N HIS A 129 -9.82 10.42 -2.34
CA HIS A 129 -10.15 11.76 -1.92
C HIS A 129 -9.04 12.25 -0.99
N VAL A 130 -8.47 13.43 -1.26
CA VAL A 130 -7.43 14.06 -0.45
C VAL A 130 -7.91 15.43 0.00
N GLU A 131 -8.01 15.63 1.30
CA GLU A 131 -8.49 16.89 1.90
C GLU A 131 -7.47 17.42 2.92
N LEU A 132 -7.10 18.71 2.77
CA LEU A 132 -6.23 19.40 3.70
C LEU A 132 -7.05 19.84 4.93
N VAL A 133 -6.53 19.56 6.12
CA VAL A 133 -7.21 19.87 7.39
C VAL A 133 -6.26 20.53 8.39
N ASP A 134 -6.79 21.43 9.22
CA ASP A 134 -6.00 22.18 10.20
C ASP A 134 -5.71 21.39 11.48
N ASP A 135 -6.64 20.55 11.92
CA ASP A 135 -6.54 19.77 13.17
C ASP A 135 -6.68 18.27 12.90
N LEU A 136 -5.65 17.72 12.27
CA LEU A 136 -5.61 16.29 11.90
C LEU A 136 -5.54 15.39 13.16
N GLU A 137 -4.84 15.83 14.20
CA GLU A 137 -4.60 15.02 15.40
C GLU A 137 -5.90 14.68 16.13
N ASN A 138 -6.80 15.66 16.31
CA ASN A 138 -8.05 15.50 17.07
C ASN A 138 -9.25 15.10 16.19
N MET A 139 -9.02 14.86 14.89
CA MET A 139 -10.07 14.54 13.94
C MET A 139 -10.65 13.13 14.16
N ASP A 140 -11.98 13.00 14.16
CA ASP A 140 -12.68 11.71 14.09
C ASP A 140 -12.70 11.21 12.64
N VAL A 141 -11.55 10.64 12.22
CA VAL A 141 -11.33 10.15 10.83
C VAL A 141 -12.38 9.14 10.43
N LYS A 142 -12.73 8.22 11.33
CA LYS A 142 -13.76 7.21 11.07
C LYS A 142 -15.10 7.84 10.71
N LYS A 143 -15.56 8.79 11.50
CA LYS A 143 -16.87 9.45 11.28
C LYS A 143 -16.87 10.33 10.04
N VAL A 144 -15.84 11.18 9.90
CA VAL A 144 -15.78 12.14 8.76
C VAL A 144 -15.50 11.39 7.46
N GLY A 145 -14.57 10.45 7.48
CA GLY A 145 -14.26 9.60 6.32
C GLY A 145 -15.46 8.78 5.84
N ALA A 146 -16.21 8.15 6.76
CA ALA A 146 -17.43 7.45 6.43
C ALA A 146 -18.47 8.37 5.77
N ASN A 147 -18.65 9.60 6.28
CA ASN A 147 -19.57 10.56 5.70
C ASN A 147 -19.23 10.88 4.24
N ILE A 148 -17.94 11.10 3.92
CA ILE A 148 -17.48 11.36 2.56
C ILE A 148 -17.62 10.09 1.71
N ARG A 149 -17.19 8.94 2.22
CA ARG A 149 -17.25 7.62 1.55
C ARG A 149 -18.64 7.27 1.09
N TYR A 150 -19.67 7.58 1.89
CA TYR A 150 -21.08 7.24 1.63
C TYR A 150 -21.93 8.42 1.18
N SER A 151 -21.34 9.59 0.93
CA SER A 151 -22.06 10.81 0.49
C SER A 151 -22.71 10.71 -0.90
N GLY A 152 -22.34 9.71 -1.71
CA GLY A 152 -22.70 9.63 -3.12
C GLY A 152 -21.85 10.51 -4.04
N LEU A 153 -20.81 11.15 -3.51
CA LEU A 153 -19.88 11.98 -4.29
C LEU A 153 -19.13 11.17 -5.36
N TYR A 154 -18.88 9.90 -5.08
CA TYR A 154 -18.19 8.96 -5.96
C TYR A 154 -19.06 7.72 -6.19
N GLU A 155 -19.30 7.36 -7.44
CA GLU A 155 -20.18 6.24 -7.83
C GLU A 155 -19.80 4.91 -7.13
N HIS A 156 -18.49 4.64 -7.05
CA HIS A 156 -17.96 3.42 -6.40
C HIS A 156 -17.28 3.72 -5.05
N GLY A 157 -17.46 4.94 -4.54
CA GLY A 157 -16.79 5.46 -3.36
C GLY A 157 -15.27 5.60 -3.53
N SER A 158 -14.62 6.10 -2.51
CA SER A 158 -13.16 6.32 -2.49
C SER A 158 -12.58 6.04 -1.12
N ASN A 159 -11.25 5.85 -1.06
CA ASN A 159 -10.49 6.06 0.16
C ASN A 159 -10.51 7.56 0.46
N VAL A 160 -10.48 7.93 1.73
CA VAL A 160 -10.48 9.34 2.16
C VAL A 160 -9.24 9.61 2.99
N ASN A 161 -8.40 10.51 2.49
CA ASN A 161 -7.12 10.85 3.12
C ASN A 161 -7.20 12.29 3.61
N PHE A 162 -7.01 12.46 4.90
CA PHE A 162 -6.87 13.76 5.54
C PHE A 162 -5.39 14.04 5.73
N VAL A 163 -4.96 15.26 5.41
CA VAL A 163 -3.56 15.64 5.40
C VAL A 163 -3.35 16.99 6.08
N SER A 164 -2.27 17.11 6.83
CA SER A 164 -1.78 18.40 7.35
C SER A 164 -0.28 18.52 7.15
N PRO A 165 0.25 19.75 6.87
CA PRO A 165 1.69 19.98 6.82
C PRO A 165 2.36 19.68 8.17
N ASN A 166 3.51 19.00 8.13
CA ASN A 166 4.29 18.62 9.31
C ASN A 166 5.80 18.89 9.09
N GLY A 167 6.13 20.03 8.50
CA GLY A 167 7.50 20.44 8.20
C GLY A 167 7.71 20.78 6.73
N THR A 168 8.97 20.93 6.34
CA THR A 168 9.34 21.14 4.94
C THR A 168 9.26 19.80 4.22
N ASP A 169 8.47 19.74 3.13
CA ASP A 169 8.28 18.55 2.30
C ASP A 169 7.83 17.30 3.08
N LYS A 170 7.22 17.51 4.26
CA LYS A 170 6.69 16.47 5.13
C LYS A 170 5.24 16.75 5.51
N PHE A 171 4.39 15.71 5.44
CA PHE A 171 2.96 15.79 5.72
C PHE A 171 2.51 14.64 6.60
N SER A 172 1.66 14.93 7.59
CA SER A 172 0.96 13.91 8.37
C SER A 172 -0.31 13.50 7.65
N VAL A 173 -0.59 12.20 7.58
CA VAL A 173 -1.71 11.61 6.84
C VAL A 173 -2.46 10.62 7.70
N ARG A 174 -3.80 10.73 7.72
CA ARG A 174 -4.70 9.74 8.30
C ARG A 174 -5.73 9.34 7.25
N THR A 175 -5.98 8.03 7.10
CA THR A 175 -6.78 7.48 6.01
C THR A 175 -7.95 6.65 6.53
N TYR A 176 -9.17 6.97 6.06
CA TYR A 176 -10.31 6.07 6.08
C TYR A 176 -10.29 5.21 4.82
N GLU A 177 -10.16 3.92 4.95
CA GLU A 177 -9.92 3.01 3.84
C GLU A 177 -11.20 2.32 3.36
N ARG A 178 -11.46 2.44 2.06
CA ARG A 178 -12.56 1.76 1.38
C ARG A 178 -12.33 0.25 1.37
N GLY A 179 -13.32 -0.51 1.81
CA GLY A 179 -13.23 -1.96 1.93
C GLY A 179 -12.88 -2.43 3.35
N VAL A 180 -12.11 -1.65 4.09
CA VAL A 180 -11.92 -1.81 5.54
C VAL A 180 -13.04 -1.11 6.30
N GLU A 181 -13.49 0.04 5.77
CA GLU A 181 -14.55 0.89 6.31
C GLU A 181 -14.23 1.39 7.73
N ASP A 182 -12.95 1.67 7.95
CA ASP A 182 -12.42 2.23 9.19
C ASP A 182 -11.12 3.01 8.90
N GLU A 183 -10.59 3.71 9.92
CA GLU A 183 -9.25 4.27 9.85
C GLU A 183 -8.21 3.16 9.87
N THR A 184 -7.24 3.22 8.95
CA THR A 184 -6.11 2.28 8.91
C THR A 184 -4.81 2.95 9.33
N LEU A 185 -3.85 2.14 9.77
CA LEU A 185 -2.53 2.64 10.20
C LEU A 185 -1.73 3.25 9.05
N SER A 186 -1.90 2.72 7.82
CA SER A 186 -1.25 3.24 6.62
C SER A 186 -1.86 2.65 5.35
N CYS A 187 -2.11 3.50 4.36
CA CYS A 187 -2.57 3.12 3.03
C CYS A 187 -1.53 3.54 1.99
N GLY A 188 -0.86 2.60 1.33
CA GLY A 188 0.23 2.87 0.38
C GLY A 188 -0.22 3.73 -0.81
N THR A 189 -1.34 3.39 -1.45
CA THR A 189 -1.91 4.20 -2.53
C THR A 189 -2.42 5.56 -2.03
N GLY A 190 -2.88 5.63 -0.77
CA GLY A 190 -3.33 6.86 -0.13
C GLY A 190 -2.21 7.87 0.10
N VAL A 191 -1.08 7.44 0.67
CA VAL A 191 0.07 8.33 0.86
C VAL A 191 0.68 8.77 -0.47
N THR A 192 0.64 7.90 -1.49
CA THR A 192 1.01 8.27 -2.86
C THR A 192 0.10 9.38 -3.39
N ALA A 193 -1.22 9.22 -3.25
CA ALA A 193 -2.19 10.24 -3.67
C ALA A 193 -1.97 11.58 -2.95
N VAL A 194 -1.68 11.56 -1.66
CA VAL A 194 -1.38 12.77 -0.87
C VAL A 194 -0.13 13.45 -1.38
N ALA A 195 0.98 12.73 -1.59
CA ALA A 195 2.23 13.31 -2.09
C ALA A 195 2.02 14.06 -3.41
N LEU A 196 1.35 13.42 -4.38
CA LEU A 196 1.05 14.02 -5.69
C LEU A 196 0.11 15.23 -5.56
N ALA A 197 -0.90 15.17 -4.70
CA ALA A 197 -1.82 16.28 -4.45
C ALA A 197 -1.10 17.47 -3.83
N MET A 198 -0.25 17.26 -2.82
CA MET A 198 0.51 18.35 -2.17
C MET A 198 1.49 19.01 -3.14
N LYS A 199 2.16 18.25 -3.99
CA LYS A 199 3.01 18.79 -5.07
C LYS A 199 2.18 19.61 -6.06
N LEU A 200 1.08 19.07 -6.55
CA LEU A 200 0.23 19.74 -7.54
C LEU A 200 -0.37 21.06 -7.03
N LEU A 201 -0.74 21.11 -5.74
CA LEU A 201 -1.30 22.29 -5.09
C LEU A 201 -0.23 23.32 -4.68
N GLY A 202 1.07 23.01 -4.83
CA GLY A 202 2.17 23.91 -4.51
C GLY A 202 2.49 24.02 -3.00
N TYR A 203 2.11 23.02 -2.21
CA TYR A 203 2.51 22.91 -0.79
C TYR A 203 3.94 22.42 -0.62
N THR A 204 4.54 21.85 -1.68
CA THR A 204 5.95 21.46 -1.75
C THR A 204 6.49 21.62 -3.16
N ASP A 205 7.77 22.00 -3.28
CA ASP A 205 8.52 22.02 -4.53
C ASP A 205 9.37 20.76 -4.73
N ALA A 206 9.46 19.88 -3.71
CA ALA A 206 10.25 18.67 -3.77
C ALA A 206 9.63 17.60 -4.70
N ASP A 207 10.48 16.78 -5.31
CA ASP A 207 10.09 15.60 -6.10
C ASP A 207 10.13 14.32 -5.27
N THR A 208 10.45 14.44 -3.97
CA THR A 208 10.34 13.40 -2.95
C THR A 208 9.67 14.00 -1.72
N VAL A 209 8.55 13.41 -1.32
CA VAL A 209 7.72 13.88 -0.21
C VAL A 209 7.72 12.84 0.91
N LEU A 210 7.86 13.29 2.16
CA LEU A 210 7.77 12.45 3.34
C LEU A 210 6.34 12.46 3.89
N LEU A 211 5.81 11.28 4.17
CA LEU A 211 4.45 11.06 4.67
C LEU A 211 4.52 10.33 6.01
N GLU A 212 4.05 10.99 7.06
CA GLU A 212 3.91 10.41 8.39
C GLU A 212 2.49 9.90 8.59
N THR A 213 2.37 8.61 8.86
CA THR A 213 1.10 7.94 9.13
C THR A 213 1.11 7.34 10.53
N PRO A 214 -0.04 6.96 11.12
CA PRO A 214 -0.06 6.24 12.39
C PRO A 214 0.78 4.95 12.39
N GLY A 215 1.00 4.34 11.22
CA GLY A 215 1.81 3.13 11.03
C GLY A 215 3.30 3.38 10.83
N GLY A 216 3.73 4.61 10.68
CA GLY A 216 5.12 4.99 10.47
C GLY A 216 5.35 5.94 9.30
N GLU A 217 6.61 6.16 8.97
CA GLU A 217 7.03 7.08 7.91
C GLU A 217 7.23 6.35 6.58
N LEU A 218 6.75 6.96 5.52
CA LEU A 218 6.92 6.55 4.13
C LEU A 218 7.41 7.74 3.32
N SER A 219 8.01 7.49 2.16
CA SER A 219 8.29 8.54 1.18
C SER A 219 7.75 8.18 -0.19
N VAL A 220 7.40 9.20 -0.95
CA VAL A 220 6.96 9.05 -2.34
C VAL A 220 7.81 9.96 -3.20
N SER A 221 8.50 9.38 -4.18
CA SER A 221 9.22 10.12 -5.22
C SER A 221 8.51 9.99 -6.56
N PHE A 222 8.65 10.99 -7.42
CA PHE A 222 7.96 11.04 -8.71
C PHE A 222 8.60 12.05 -9.67
N VAL A 223 8.24 11.95 -10.95
CA VAL A 223 8.51 12.96 -11.97
C VAL A 223 7.21 13.64 -12.35
N GLN A 224 7.15 14.98 -12.26
CA GLN A 224 5.98 15.77 -12.61
C GLN A 224 6.06 16.31 -14.04
N HIS A 225 4.99 16.12 -14.82
CA HIS A 225 4.80 16.64 -16.16
C HIS A 225 3.49 17.45 -16.22
N GLY A 226 3.53 18.70 -15.76
CA GLY A 226 2.35 19.54 -15.61
C GLY A 226 1.39 19.01 -14.55
N LYS A 227 0.25 18.42 -14.97
CA LYS A 227 -0.72 17.78 -14.05
C LYS A 227 -0.62 16.27 -14.01
N GLN A 228 0.36 15.69 -14.69
CA GLN A 228 0.60 14.25 -14.76
C GLN A 228 1.86 13.90 -13.97
N PHE A 229 1.90 12.67 -13.47
CA PHE A 229 3.02 12.14 -12.70
C PHE A 229 3.40 10.75 -13.22
N SER A 230 4.70 10.53 -13.40
CA SER A 230 5.30 9.25 -13.79
C SER A 230 6.46 8.89 -12.87
N ASP A 231 7.00 7.70 -13.06
CA ASP A 231 8.13 7.19 -12.28
C ASP A 231 7.88 7.36 -10.77
N ILE A 232 6.67 6.97 -10.36
CA ILE A 232 6.21 7.11 -8.98
C ILE A 232 6.70 5.91 -8.18
N PHE A 233 7.44 6.17 -7.10
CA PHE A 233 7.93 5.15 -6.18
C PHE A 233 7.46 5.40 -4.76
N LEU A 234 6.85 4.39 -4.17
CA LEU A 234 6.49 4.34 -2.75
C LEU A 234 7.60 3.63 -1.98
N THR A 235 8.28 4.35 -1.12
CA THR A 235 9.44 3.85 -0.36
C THR A 235 9.10 3.72 1.12
N GLY A 236 9.46 2.58 1.71
CA GLY A 236 9.30 2.33 3.13
C GLY A 236 9.85 0.98 3.56
N PRO A 237 9.96 0.74 4.87
CA PRO A 237 10.54 -0.48 5.40
C PRO A 237 9.63 -1.69 5.17
N ALA A 238 10.25 -2.87 5.14
CA ALA A 238 9.59 -4.17 5.23
C ALA A 238 10.30 -4.99 6.30
N THR A 239 9.68 -5.10 7.47
CA THR A 239 10.32 -5.67 8.66
C THR A 239 10.04 -7.16 8.77
N PHE A 240 11.08 -7.98 8.79
CA PHE A 240 10.98 -9.38 9.16
C PHE A 240 10.68 -9.53 10.66
N VAL A 241 9.62 -10.29 11.00
CA VAL A 241 9.20 -10.47 12.40
C VAL A 241 9.68 -11.80 12.96
N PHE A 242 9.33 -12.92 12.33
CA PHE A 242 9.78 -14.25 12.72
C PHE A 242 9.62 -15.24 11.57
N LYS A 243 10.24 -16.43 11.74
CA LYS A 243 10.09 -17.59 10.87
C LYS A 243 9.69 -18.79 11.71
N GLY A 244 8.78 -19.60 11.21
CA GLY A 244 8.31 -20.81 11.88
C GLY A 244 7.85 -21.88 10.90
N ALA A 245 7.35 -22.98 11.45
CA ALA A 245 6.67 -24.04 10.72
C ALA A 245 5.33 -24.31 11.43
N ILE A 246 4.31 -24.58 10.65
CA ILE A 246 2.98 -24.93 11.13
C ILE A 246 2.51 -26.19 10.39
N GLU A 247 1.87 -27.10 11.12
CA GLU A 247 1.19 -28.28 10.55
C GLU A 247 -0.29 -27.94 10.39
N TRP A 248 -0.90 -28.25 9.23
CA TRP A 248 -2.30 -28.01 8.93
C TRP A 248 -2.98 -29.23 8.32
#